data_1f170ff5912d90102ba7fa92b96ba9bb
#
_entry.id   1f170ff5912d90102ba7fa92b96ba9bb
#
_cell.length_a   1.000
_cell.length_b   1.000
_cell.length_c   1.000
_cell.angle_alpha   90.00
_cell.angle_beta   90.00
_cell.angle_gamma   90.00
#
_symmetry.space_group_name_H-M   'P 1'
#
loop_
_entity.id
_entity.type
_entity.pdbx_description
1 polymer ?
#
loop_
_entity_poly.entity_id
_entity_poly.type
_entity_poly.pdbx_seq_one_letter_code
_entity_poly.pdbx_strand_id
1 'polypeptide(L)'
;KKKKFFLPFEERKIILENLSMIDEVVAFDDDDKGSCIHALVSIKQKYQNDEIIFCNGGDRTNQNIPEMALEGIKFEFGVGGIEKKNSSSWILKDWKFEKETRRWGHFYNLFDTAEVKVKELIVKPGKGMSFQKHVKRNEIWLVSEGSCLVNHSHSSAENKKEIALKKFDHFVVRLGEWHQIINPNQEECRIIEIQYGDKVVESDIERLYYYN
;
A
#
# COMPACT_ATOMS: atom_id res chain seq x y z
N LYS A 1 9.43 -2.46 -13.34
CA LYS A 1 9.49 -1.02 -13.74
C LYS A 1 8.41 -0.24 -13.01
N LYS A 2 8.76 0.85 -12.34
CA LYS A 2 7.79 1.77 -11.75
C LYS A 2 7.04 2.48 -12.87
N LYS A 3 5.73 2.35 -12.91
CA LYS A 3 4.89 2.94 -13.97
C LYS A 3 4.71 4.47 -13.84
N LYS A 4 5.06 5.06 -12.68
CA LYS A 4 4.95 6.50 -12.40
C LYS A 4 6.13 6.94 -11.53
N PHE A 5 6.64 8.14 -11.81
CA PHE A 5 7.70 8.80 -11.05
C PHE A 5 7.10 9.96 -10.27
N PHE A 6 7.61 10.22 -9.08
CA PHE A 6 7.29 11.43 -8.31
C PHE A 6 7.90 12.66 -8.95
N LEU A 7 9.18 12.56 -9.32
CA LEU A 7 9.92 13.57 -10.06
C LEU A 7 10.38 13.00 -11.41
N PRO A 8 10.32 13.78 -12.50
CA PRO A 8 10.94 13.45 -13.77
C PRO A 8 12.43 13.14 -13.62
N PHE A 9 13.00 12.42 -14.57
CA PHE A 9 14.41 12.02 -14.52
C PHE A 9 15.34 13.24 -14.44
N GLU A 10 15.13 14.25 -15.29
CA GLU A 10 15.97 15.45 -15.35
C GLU A 10 15.96 16.23 -14.04
N GLU A 11 14.80 16.36 -13.39
CA GLU A 11 14.72 17.02 -12.08
C GLU A 11 15.47 16.24 -10.99
N ARG A 12 15.36 14.91 -10.98
CA ARG A 12 16.12 14.06 -10.02
C ARG A 12 17.62 14.19 -10.24
N LYS A 13 18.05 14.24 -11.49
CA LYS A 13 19.46 14.42 -11.86
C LYS A 13 19.99 15.76 -11.35
N ILE A 14 19.29 16.84 -11.65
CA ILE A 14 19.67 18.19 -11.18
C ILE A 14 19.76 18.25 -9.66
N ILE A 15 18.79 17.67 -8.94
CA ILE A 15 18.83 17.65 -7.47
C ILE A 15 20.09 16.93 -6.96
N LEU A 16 20.41 15.75 -7.51
CA LEU A 16 21.57 14.98 -7.11
C LEU A 16 22.89 15.70 -7.42
N GLU A 17 23.02 16.30 -8.60
CA GLU A 17 24.20 17.06 -9.02
C GLU A 17 24.47 18.29 -8.13
N ASN A 18 23.46 18.80 -7.43
CA ASN A 18 23.59 19.95 -6.51
C ASN A 18 23.80 19.53 -5.04
N LEU A 19 23.93 18.24 -4.73
CA LEU A 19 24.30 17.79 -3.39
C LEU A 19 25.83 17.76 -3.25
N SER A 20 26.36 18.53 -2.29
CA SER A 20 27.82 18.67 -2.08
C SER A 20 28.57 17.37 -1.78
N MET A 21 27.86 16.30 -1.45
CA MET A 21 28.42 14.98 -1.15
C MET A 21 28.43 14.04 -2.37
N ILE A 22 28.00 14.50 -3.53
CA ILE A 22 27.91 13.71 -4.77
C ILE A 22 28.89 14.31 -5.79
N ASP A 23 29.86 13.54 -6.20
CA ASP A 23 30.87 13.94 -7.18
C ASP A 23 30.38 13.75 -8.60
N GLU A 24 29.56 12.72 -8.87
CA GLU A 24 29.06 12.42 -10.21
C GLU A 24 27.70 11.75 -10.18
N VAL A 25 26.82 12.10 -11.13
CA VAL A 25 25.53 11.46 -11.37
C VAL A 25 25.55 10.75 -12.72
N VAL A 26 25.40 9.43 -12.70
CA VAL A 26 25.40 8.59 -13.90
C VAL A 26 23.98 8.22 -14.27
N ALA A 27 23.56 8.60 -15.48
CA ALA A 27 22.31 8.18 -16.06
C ALA A 27 22.43 6.79 -16.69
N PHE A 28 21.44 5.93 -16.48
CA PHE A 28 21.40 4.60 -17.07
C PHE A 28 19.97 4.11 -17.25
N ASP A 29 19.79 3.14 -18.12
CA ASP A 29 18.57 2.35 -18.23
C ASP A 29 18.74 1.02 -17.52
N ASP A 30 17.70 0.59 -16.81
CA ASP A 30 17.65 -0.73 -16.21
C ASP A 30 17.68 -1.81 -17.32
N ASP A 31 18.29 -2.96 -17.02
CA ASP A 31 18.19 -4.14 -17.86
C ASP A 31 16.79 -4.76 -17.81
N ASP A 32 16.57 -5.85 -18.57
CA ASP A 32 15.27 -6.55 -18.63
C ASP A 32 14.83 -7.12 -17.28
N LYS A 33 15.78 -7.33 -16.34
CA LYS A 33 15.53 -7.78 -14.97
C LYS A 33 15.30 -6.62 -14.00
N GLY A 34 15.44 -5.38 -14.46
CA GLY A 34 15.31 -4.17 -13.66
C GLY A 34 16.52 -3.91 -12.76
N SER A 35 17.72 -4.39 -13.16
CA SER A 35 18.98 -4.18 -12.45
C SER A 35 19.78 -3.02 -13.03
N CYS A 36 20.72 -2.48 -12.24
CA CYS A 36 21.67 -1.45 -12.67
C CYS A 36 23.04 -2.02 -13.12
N ILE A 37 23.09 -3.30 -13.52
CA ILE A 37 24.33 -3.98 -13.93
C ILE A 37 25.07 -3.19 -15.00
N HIS A 38 24.37 -2.69 -16.03
CA HIS A 38 24.98 -1.92 -17.11
C HIS A 38 25.69 -0.65 -16.61
N ALA A 39 25.09 0.05 -15.62
CA ALA A 39 25.74 1.21 -15.01
C ALA A 39 27.02 0.81 -14.24
N LEU A 40 26.97 -0.27 -13.45
CA LEU A 40 28.13 -0.75 -12.71
C LEU A 40 29.26 -1.21 -13.61
N VAL A 41 28.97 -1.86 -14.75
CA VAL A 41 29.96 -2.21 -15.76
C VAL A 41 30.62 -0.95 -16.34
N SER A 42 29.83 0.05 -16.70
CA SER A 42 30.35 1.32 -17.23
C SER A 42 31.23 2.07 -16.23
N ILE A 43 30.80 2.11 -14.95
CA ILE A 43 31.59 2.72 -13.86
C ILE A 43 32.91 1.97 -13.68
N LYS A 44 32.89 0.64 -13.67
CA LYS A 44 34.12 -0.17 -13.54
C LYS A 44 35.09 0.06 -14.71
N GLN A 45 34.58 0.25 -15.93
CA GLN A 45 35.39 0.60 -17.09
C GLN A 45 35.99 2.02 -16.99
N LYS A 46 35.24 2.97 -16.43
CA LYS A 46 35.71 4.34 -16.24
C LYS A 46 36.77 4.46 -15.15
N TYR A 47 36.62 3.72 -14.06
CA TYR A 47 37.46 3.77 -12.87
C TYR A 47 38.24 2.47 -12.68
N GLN A 48 39.07 2.11 -13.69
CA GLN A 48 39.76 0.81 -13.79
C GLN A 48 40.76 0.56 -12.66
N ASN A 49 41.34 1.63 -12.07
CA ASN A 49 42.35 1.56 -11.04
C ASN A 49 41.80 1.73 -9.62
N ASP A 50 40.49 1.91 -9.49
CA ASP A 50 39.83 2.20 -8.24
C ASP A 50 39.09 0.97 -7.70
N GLU A 51 38.94 0.84 -6.40
CA GLU A 51 38.06 -0.12 -5.78
C GLU A 51 36.60 0.40 -5.90
N ILE A 52 35.75 -0.34 -6.57
CA ILE A 52 34.33 0.01 -6.71
C ILE A 52 33.54 -0.66 -5.58
N ILE A 53 32.85 0.15 -4.76
CA ILE A 53 32.00 -0.32 -3.68
C ILE A 53 30.54 0.04 -4.02
N PHE A 54 29.71 -0.98 -4.19
CA PHE A 54 28.28 -0.79 -4.42
C PHE A 54 27.51 -0.85 -3.09
N CYS A 55 27.01 0.29 -2.64
CA CYS A 55 26.34 0.44 -1.35
C CYS A 55 24.83 0.24 -1.46
N ASN A 56 24.28 -0.56 -0.56
CA ASN A 56 22.84 -0.80 -0.47
C ASN A 56 22.34 -0.58 0.96
N GLY A 57 21.14 -0.01 1.08
CA GLY A 57 20.46 0.21 2.36
C GLY A 57 19.06 -0.41 2.39
N GLY A 58 18.38 -0.25 3.52
CA GLY A 58 17.01 -0.74 3.71
C GLY A 58 16.93 -2.26 3.67
N ASP A 59 16.01 -2.78 2.86
CA ASP A 59 15.68 -4.21 2.74
C ASP A 59 16.54 -4.99 1.72
N ARG A 60 17.64 -4.39 1.23
CA ARG A 60 18.55 -5.03 0.29
C ARG A 60 19.58 -5.89 1.00
N THR A 61 19.80 -7.10 0.46
CA THR A 61 20.76 -8.09 0.97
C THR A 61 21.50 -8.76 -0.19
N ASN A 62 22.56 -9.52 0.12
CA ASN A 62 23.28 -10.30 -0.87
C ASN A 62 22.45 -11.40 -1.57
N GLN A 63 21.25 -11.69 -1.08
CA GLN A 63 20.36 -12.71 -1.64
C GLN A 63 19.27 -12.14 -2.56
N ASN A 64 19.06 -10.83 -2.54
CA ASN A 64 17.91 -10.22 -3.24
C ASN A 64 18.26 -9.14 -4.26
N ILE A 65 19.54 -9.01 -4.64
CA ILE A 65 19.99 -8.11 -5.70
C ILE A 65 20.69 -8.87 -6.83
N PRO A 66 20.31 -8.66 -8.10
CA PRO A 66 20.91 -9.32 -9.25
C PRO A 66 22.34 -8.88 -9.52
N GLU A 67 22.73 -7.68 -9.06
CA GLU A 67 24.06 -7.09 -9.20
C GLU A 67 25.17 -7.93 -8.56
N MET A 68 24.85 -8.81 -7.60
CA MET A 68 25.80 -9.77 -7.00
C MET A 68 26.50 -10.69 -8.01
N ALA A 69 25.96 -10.81 -9.24
CA ALA A 69 26.58 -11.57 -10.30
C ALA A 69 27.85 -10.91 -10.91
N LEU A 70 28.11 -9.62 -10.56
CA LEU A 70 29.27 -8.89 -11.07
C LEU A 70 30.52 -9.17 -10.25
N GLU A 71 31.57 -9.64 -10.92
CA GLU A 71 32.89 -9.81 -10.33
C GLU A 71 33.66 -8.48 -10.23
N GLY A 72 34.51 -8.35 -9.21
CA GLY A 72 35.39 -7.20 -9.02
C GLY A 72 34.68 -5.91 -8.60
N ILE A 73 33.52 -6.06 -7.96
CA ILE A 73 32.81 -5.00 -7.24
C ILE A 73 32.63 -5.48 -5.80
N LYS A 74 32.93 -4.63 -4.85
CA LYS A 74 32.64 -4.86 -3.44
C LYS A 74 31.23 -4.41 -3.13
N PHE A 75 30.51 -5.20 -2.34
CA PHE A 75 29.13 -4.89 -1.95
C PHE A 75 29.06 -4.57 -0.46
N GLU A 76 28.46 -3.45 -0.12
CA GLU A 76 28.16 -3.08 1.26
C GLU A 76 26.64 -2.94 1.46
N PHE A 77 26.13 -3.52 2.55
CA PHE A 77 24.72 -3.56 2.90
C PHE A 77 24.47 -2.82 4.21
N GLY A 78 23.24 -2.35 4.39
CA GLY A 78 22.86 -1.59 5.58
C GLY A 78 23.37 -0.15 5.61
N VAL A 79 23.91 0.34 4.50
CA VAL A 79 24.39 1.73 4.38
C VAL A 79 23.20 2.68 4.52
N GLY A 80 23.28 3.59 5.51
CA GLY A 80 22.15 4.48 5.84
C GLY A 80 21.04 3.83 6.68
N GLY A 81 21.20 2.56 7.07
CA GLY A 81 20.28 1.80 7.93
C GLY A 81 19.70 0.56 7.25
N ILE A 82 19.32 -0.42 8.09
CA ILE A 82 18.79 -1.71 7.65
C ILE A 82 17.25 -1.70 7.49
N GLU A 83 16.58 -0.72 8.06
CA GLU A 83 15.13 -0.60 7.97
C GLU A 83 14.72 0.24 6.76
N LYS A 84 13.77 -0.27 5.99
CA LYS A 84 13.14 0.48 4.91
C LYS A 84 12.12 1.46 5.47
N LYS A 85 12.55 2.68 5.74
CA LYS A 85 11.68 3.73 6.30
C LYS A 85 10.65 4.25 5.31
N ASN A 86 10.97 4.28 4.01
CA ASN A 86 10.12 4.82 2.96
C ASN A 86 10.33 4.14 1.60
N SER A 87 9.34 4.25 0.73
CA SER A 87 9.50 3.98 -0.69
C SER A 87 8.70 5.00 -1.50
N SER A 88 9.19 5.34 -2.69
CA SER A 88 8.46 6.25 -3.59
C SER A 88 7.05 5.76 -3.95
N SER A 89 6.82 4.45 -3.96
CA SER A 89 5.46 3.89 -4.17
C SER A 89 4.55 4.12 -2.97
N TRP A 90 5.06 4.04 -1.74
CA TRP A 90 4.28 4.34 -0.54
C TRP A 90 3.94 5.83 -0.46
N ILE A 91 4.94 6.70 -0.66
CA ILE A 91 4.74 8.15 -0.67
C ILE A 91 3.72 8.55 -1.76
N LEU A 92 3.85 8.01 -2.97
CA LEU A 92 2.90 8.28 -4.05
C LEU A 92 1.48 7.79 -3.75
N LYS A 93 1.32 6.67 -3.06
CA LYS A 93 0.01 6.16 -2.65
C LYS A 93 -0.63 7.08 -1.62
N ASP A 94 0.13 7.44 -0.57
CA ASP A 94 -0.35 8.31 0.50
C ASP A 94 -0.64 9.74 0.02
N TRP A 95 0.07 10.20 -1.00
CA TRP A 95 -0.17 11.53 -1.59
C TRP A 95 -1.30 11.54 -2.60
N LYS A 96 -1.47 10.47 -3.36
CA LYS A 96 -2.53 10.38 -4.38
C LYS A 96 -3.92 10.19 -3.76
N PHE A 97 -4.00 9.48 -2.66
CA PHE A 97 -5.26 9.10 -2.01
C PHE A 97 -5.27 9.58 -0.56
N GLU A 98 -6.33 10.26 -0.19
CA GLU A 98 -6.55 10.67 1.19
C GLU A 98 -6.64 9.43 2.08
N LYS A 99 -5.80 9.41 3.13
CA LYS A 99 -5.72 8.33 4.11
C LYS A 99 -6.38 8.76 5.41
N GLU A 100 -7.33 7.96 5.88
CA GLU A 100 -7.93 8.13 7.19
C GLU A 100 -7.62 6.98 8.12
N THR A 101 -7.11 7.30 9.32
CA THR A 101 -6.79 6.31 10.35
C THR A 101 -7.96 6.12 11.31
N ARG A 102 -8.26 4.86 11.64
CA ARG A 102 -9.31 4.42 12.57
C ARG A 102 -8.72 3.43 13.59
N ARG A 103 -9.47 3.11 14.67
CA ARG A 103 -9.04 2.13 15.67
C ARG A 103 -8.82 0.74 15.08
N TRP A 104 -9.60 0.37 14.07
CA TRP A 104 -9.54 -0.93 13.40
C TRP A 104 -8.48 -1.03 12.30
N GLY A 105 -7.87 0.10 11.89
CA GLY A 105 -6.91 0.16 10.81
C GLY A 105 -6.91 1.51 10.12
N HIS A 106 -7.04 1.52 8.82
CA HIS A 106 -7.12 2.75 8.03
C HIS A 106 -7.78 2.46 6.67
N PHE A 107 -8.15 3.53 5.96
CA PHE A 107 -8.62 3.42 4.59
C PHE A 107 -8.07 4.55 3.71
N TYR A 108 -8.10 4.30 2.41
CA TYR A 108 -7.80 5.29 1.38
C TYR A 108 -9.06 5.59 0.58
N ASN A 109 -9.34 6.87 0.34
CA ASN A 109 -10.35 7.29 -0.61
C ASN A 109 -9.77 7.19 -2.02
N LEU A 110 -10.26 6.26 -2.83
CA LEU A 110 -9.78 6.02 -4.20
C LEU A 110 -10.57 6.83 -5.22
N PHE A 111 -11.86 7.06 -4.93
CA PHE A 111 -12.79 7.81 -5.76
C PHE A 111 -13.90 8.38 -4.87
N ASP A 112 -14.32 9.62 -5.10
CA ASP A 112 -15.32 10.32 -4.29
C ASP A 112 -16.18 11.24 -5.14
N THR A 113 -17.49 10.98 -5.15
CA THR A 113 -18.54 11.85 -5.69
C THR A 113 -19.70 11.93 -4.71
N ALA A 114 -20.72 12.71 -5.03
CA ALA A 114 -21.92 12.82 -4.19
C ALA A 114 -22.69 11.49 -4.04
N GLU A 115 -22.68 10.64 -5.08
CA GLU A 115 -23.49 9.43 -5.19
C GLU A 115 -22.68 8.13 -5.10
N VAL A 116 -21.35 8.18 -5.35
CA VAL A 116 -20.48 7.01 -5.35
C VAL A 116 -19.17 7.34 -4.68
N LYS A 117 -18.74 6.46 -3.75
CA LYS A 117 -17.43 6.52 -3.14
C LYS A 117 -16.78 5.13 -3.20
N VAL A 118 -15.48 5.10 -3.51
CA VAL A 118 -14.69 3.86 -3.50
C VAL A 118 -13.55 4.01 -2.52
N LYS A 119 -13.43 3.05 -1.61
CA LYS A 119 -12.38 3.01 -0.59
C LYS A 119 -11.59 1.70 -0.66
N GLU A 120 -10.31 1.75 -0.31
CA GLU A 120 -9.55 0.57 0.10
C GLU A 120 -9.46 0.56 1.62
N LEU A 121 -10.11 -0.40 2.26
CA LEU A 121 -10.09 -0.60 3.69
C LEU A 121 -8.98 -1.58 4.06
N ILE A 122 -8.18 -1.25 5.07
CA ILE A 122 -7.13 -2.11 5.62
C ILE A 122 -7.46 -2.38 7.08
N VAL A 123 -7.93 -3.60 7.38
CA VAL A 123 -8.32 -4.01 8.72
C VAL A 123 -7.17 -4.78 9.38
N LYS A 124 -6.65 -4.24 10.47
CA LYS A 124 -5.51 -4.83 11.21
C LYS A 124 -5.87 -6.17 11.82
N PRO A 125 -4.86 -7.03 12.10
CA PRO A 125 -5.02 -8.27 12.86
C PRO A 125 -5.77 -8.07 14.18
N GLY A 126 -6.73 -8.93 14.47
CA GLY A 126 -7.53 -8.91 15.70
C GLY A 126 -8.39 -7.67 15.88
N LYS A 127 -8.68 -6.91 14.80
CA LYS A 127 -9.50 -5.69 14.86
C LYS A 127 -10.77 -5.83 14.03
N GLY A 128 -11.74 -4.97 14.36
CA GLY A 128 -13.02 -4.91 13.66
C GLY A 128 -13.63 -3.50 13.70
N MET A 129 -14.52 -3.26 12.76
CA MET A 129 -15.31 -2.02 12.68
C MET A 129 -16.41 -2.02 13.74
N SER A 130 -17.15 -0.92 13.84
CA SER A 130 -18.40 -0.88 14.59
C SER A 130 -19.47 -1.75 13.91
N PHE A 131 -20.38 -2.31 14.70
CA PHE A 131 -21.62 -2.87 14.18
C PHE A 131 -22.57 -1.71 13.90
N GLN A 132 -22.88 -1.49 12.62
CA GLN A 132 -23.46 -0.25 12.09
C GLN A 132 -24.44 -0.50 10.98
N LYS A 133 -25.23 0.52 10.62
CA LYS A 133 -26.08 0.55 9.43
C LYS A 133 -26.08 1.92 8.76
N HIS A 134 -26.52 1.96 7.51
CA HIS A 134 -26.68 3.17 6.70
C HIS A 134 -28.09 3.27 6.15
N VAL A 135 -28.63 4.48 6.05
CA VAL A 135 -30.00 4.71 5.55
C VAL A 135 -30.05 5.46 4.22
N LYS A 136 -28.91 5.91 3.69
CA LYS A 136 -28.82 6.67 2.42
C LYS A 136 -27.94 6.00 1.38
N ARG A 137 -27.17 4.95 1.76
CA ARG A 137 -26.26 4.27 0.85
C ARG A 137 -26.29 2.76 1.03
N ASN A 138 -26.00 2.06 -0.05
CA ASN A 138 -25.63 0.65 -0.07
C ASN A 138 -24.12 0.52 -0.15
N GLU A 139 -23.61 -0.68 0.15
CA GLU A 139 -22.18 -0.97 0.05
C GLU A 139 -21.96 -2.31 -0.67
N ILE A 140 -20.89 -2.37 -1.46
CA ILE A 140 -20.36 -3.61 -2.03
C ILE A 140 -18.94 -3.75 -1.54
N TRP A 141 -18.62 -4.90 -0.97
CA TRP A 141 -17.31 -5.25 -0.48
C TRP A 141 -16.71 -6.37 -1.31
N LEU A 142 -15.45 -6.23 -1.70
CA LEU A 142 -14.65 -7.25 -2.34
C LEU A 142 -13.36 -7.45 -1.53
N VAL A 143 -13.14 -8.65 -0.99
CA VAL A 143 -11.89 -8.96 -0.31
C VAL A 143 -10.78 -9.08 -1.35
N SER A 144 -9.86 -8.12 -1.37
CA SER A 144 -8.73 -8.11 -2.30
C SER A 144 -7.52 -8.89 -1.78
N GLU A 145 -7.36 -8.97 -0.44
CA GLU A 145 -6.26 -9.70 0.21
C GLU A 145 -6.67 -10.15 1.61
N GLY A 146 -6.21 -11.34 2.01
CA GLY A 146 -6.55 -11.95 3.30
C GLY A 146 -7.95 -12.52 3.36
N SER A 147 -8.54 -12.52 4.56
CA SER A 147 -9.91 -12.97 4.84
C SER A 147 -10.48 -12.21 6.03
N CYS A 148 -11.80 -12.19 6.16
CA CYS A 148 -12.49 -11.55 7.27
C CYS A 148 -13.79 -12.29 7.62
N LEU A 149 -14.37 -11.90 8.76
CA LEU A 149 -15.73 -12.25 9.15
C LEU A 149 -16.63 -11.03 8.98
N VAL A 150 -17.84 -11.25 8.49
CA VAL A 150 -18.89 -10.24 8.40
C VAL A 150 -20.02 -10.65 9.33
N ASN A 151 -20.28 -9.84 10.35
CA ASN A 151 -21.54 -9.90 11.09
C ASN A 151 -22.59 -9.12 10.31
N HIS A 152 -23.71 -9.74 9.98
CA HIS A 152 -24.77 -9.14 9.18
C HIS A 152 -26.16 -9.45 9.70
N SER A 153 -27.07 -8.47 9.61
CA SER A 153 -28.51 -8.69 9.87
C SER A 153 -29.37 -7.76 9.04
N HIS A 154 -30.44 -8.30 8.45
CA HIS A 154 -31.38 -7.55 7.63
C HIS A 154 -32.29 -6.59 8.43
N SER A 155 -32.65 -6.92 9.66
CA SER A 155 -33.71 -6.18 10.37
C SER A 155 -33.39 -5.84 11.81
N SER A 156 -32.83 -6.75 12.57
CA SER A 156 -32.59 -6.60 14.00
C SER A 156 -31.15 -6.96 14.35
N ALA A 157 -30.51 -6.14 15.16
CA ALA A 157 -29.14 -6.40 15.63
C ALA A 157 -28.98 -7.71 16.41
N GLU A 158 -30.09 -8.24 16.98
CA GLU A 158 -30.10 -9.47 17.74
C GLU A 158 -29.97 -10.73 16.87
N ASN A 159 -30.45 -10.66 15.63
CA ASN A 159 -30.49 -11.78 14.68
C ASN A 159 -29.28 -11.75 13.70
N LYS A 160 -28.11 -11.37 14.18
CA LYS A 160 -26.91 -11.31 13.34
C LYS A 160 -26.43 -12.71 12.96
N LYS A 161 -26.01 -12.84 11.70
CA LYS A 161 -25.32 -14.02 11.17
C LYS A 161 -23.87 -13.65 10.93
N GLU A 162 -22.97 -14.59 11.19
CA GLU A 162 -21.57 -14.47 10.86
C GLU A 162 -21.29 -15.16 9.53
N ILE A 163 -20.61 -14.47 8.62
CA ILE A 163 -20.29 -14.92 7.27
C ILE A 163 -18.78 -14.78 7.09
N ALA A 164 -18.10 -15.86 6.78
CA ALA A 164 -16.68 -15.84 6.46
C ALA A 164 -16.48 -15.46 4.99
N LEU A 165 -15.61 -14.47 4.74
CA LEU A 165 -15.20 -14.06 3.40
C LEU A 165 -13.69 -14.27 3.25
N LYS A 166 -13.29 -14.87 2.15
CA LYS A 166 -11.88 -15.07 1.73
C LYS A 166 -11.57 -14.20 0.51
N LYS A 167 -10.33 -14.17 0.12
CA LYS A 167 -9.86 -13.43 -1.06
C LYS A 167 -10.73 -13.73 -2.28
N PHE A 168 -11.19 -12.64 -2.92
CA PHE A 168 -12.10 -12.57 -4.07
C PHE A 168 -13.58 -12.84 -3.78
N ASP A 169 -13.94 -13.18 -2.54
CA ASP A 169 -15.35 -13.15 -2.16
C ASP A 169 -15.86 -11.71 -2.09
N HIS A 170 -17.13 -11.52 -2.37
CA HIS A 170 -17.80 -10.24 -2.28
C HIS A 170 -19.05 -10.33 -1.41
N PHE A 171 -19.46 -9.20 -0.85
CA PHE A 171 -20.64 -9.07 -0.01
C PHE A 171 -21.36 -7.77 -0.32
N VAL A 172 -22.68 -7.79 -0.33
CA VAL A 172 -23.53 -6.61 -0.57
C VAL A 172 -24.29 -6.27 0.70
N VAL A 173 -24.14 -5.03 1.15
CA VAL A 173 -24.89 -4.44 2.25
C VAL A 173 -25.94 -3.49 1.67
N ARG A 174 -27.21 -3.74 1.96
CA ARG A 174 -28.32 -2.89 1.50
C ARG A 174 -28.68 -1.84 2.53
N LEU A 175 -29.42 -0.84 2.10
CA LEU A 175 -29.97 0.20 2.97
C LEU A 175 -30.63 -0.40 4.22
N GLY A 176 -30.28 0.12 5.39
CA GLY A 176 -30.86 -0.27 6.67
C GLY A 176 -30.33 -1.58 7.27
N GLU A 177 -29.49 -2.32 6.55
CA GLU A 177 -28.92 -3.57 7.06
C GLU A 177 -27.79 -3.32 8.04
N TRP A 178 -27.82 -4.01 9.17
CA TRP A 178 -26.75 -4.01 10.15
C TRP A 178 -25.57 -4.84 9.67
N HIS A 179 -24.36 -4.29 9.79
CA HIS A 179 -23.15 -4.97 9.31
C HIS A 179 -21.91 -4.56 10.11
N GLN A 180 -20.92 -5.45 10.11
CA GLN A 180 -19.62 -5.24 10.74
C GLN A 180 -18.58 -6.12 10.06
N ILE A 181 -17.40 -5.58 9.76
CA ILE A 181 -16.23 -6.36 9.34
C ILE A 181 -15.33 -6.60 10.55
N ILE A 182 -14.86 -7.83 10.70
CA ILE A 182 -13.90 -8.26 11.72
C ILE A 182 -12.77 -9.02 11.04
N ASN A 183 -11.53 -8.71 11.39
CA ASN A 183 -10.37 -9.48 10.99
C ASN A 183 -9.84 -10.29 12.20
N PRO A 184 -10.19 -11.58 12.33
CA PRO A 184 -9.71 -12.41 13.43
C PRO A 184 -8.31 -12.99 13.19
N ASN A 185 -7.71 -12.74 12.03
CA ASN A 185 -6.46 -13.35 11.60
C ASN A 185 -5.23 -12.60 12.14
N GLN A 186 -4.04 -13.16 11.88
CA GLN A 186 -2.74 -12.55 12.25
C GLN A 186 -2.18 -11.60 11.19
N GLU A 187 -2.79 -11.58 10.00
CA GLU A 187 -2.39 -10.70 8.88
C GLU A 187 -3.48 -9.66 8.60
N GLU A 188 -3.12 -8.58 7.91
CA GLU A 188 -4.08 -7.57 7.48
C GLU A 188 -5.10 -8.15 6.48
N CYS A 189 -6.34 -7.70 6.59
CA CYS A 189 -7.35 -7.93 5.57
C CYS A 189 -7.58 -6.66 4.77
N ARG A 190 -7.58 -6.76 3.43
CA ARG A 190 -7.82 -5.65 2.51
C ARG A 190 -9.12 -5.85 1.76
N ILE A 191 -9.93 -4.80 1.74
CA ILE A 191 -11.26 -4.82 1.16
C ILE A 191 -11.43 -3.59 0.27
N ILE A 192 -11.91 -3.80 -0.95
CA ILE A 192 -12.42 -2.70 -1.78
C ILE A 192 -13.88 -2.52 -1.45
N GLU A 193 -14.23 -1.34 -0.96
CA GLU A 193 -15.58 -0.92 -0.63
C GLU A 193 -16.08 0.06 -1.68
N ILE A 194 -17.25 -0.22 -2.25
CA ILE A 194 -17.99 0.69 -3.12
C ILE A 194 -19.26 1.09 -2.39
N GLN A 195 -19.36 2.36 -2.00
CA GLN A 195 -20.54 2.97 -1.43
C GLN A 195 -21.32 3.66 -2.55
N TYR A 196 -22.63 3.46 -2.62
CA TYR A 196 -23.48 4.09 -3.63
C TYR A 196 -24.90 4.34 -3.12
N GLY A 197 -25.52 5.43 -3.56
CA GLY A 197 -26.85 5.83 -3.17
C GLY A 197 -27.15 7.28 -3.52
N ASP A 198 -28.30 7.78 -3.11
CA ASP A 198 -28.72 9.16 -3.40
C ASP A 198 -27.75 10.20 -2.78
N LYS A 199 -27.14 9.85 -1.67
CA LYS A 199 -26.13 10.69 -1.02
C LYS A 199 -25.18 9.85 -0.18
N VAL A 200 -23.90 9.85 -0.54
CA VAL A 200 -22.85 9.16 0.18
C VAL A 200 -22.08 10.14 1.08
N VAL A 201 -22.42 10.19 2.37
CA VAL A 201 -21.80 11.07 3.37
C VAL A 201 -21.39 10.27 4.60
N GLU A 202 -20.28 10.65 5.26
CA GLU A 202 -19.76 9.96 6.43
C GLU A 202 -20.70 10.04 7.66
N SER A 203 -21.56 11.06 7.70
CA SER A 203 -22.57 11.21 8.77
C SER A 203 -23.75 10.24 8.64
N ASP A 204 -23.92 9.56 7.48
CA ASP A 204 -24.94 8.52 7.29
C ASP A 204 -24.48 7.21 7.93
N ILE A 205 -24.48 7.17 9.25
CA ILE A 205 -24.05 6.00 10.00
C ILE A 205 -24.73 5.98 11.39
N GLU A 206 -25.41 4.89 11.67
CA GLU A 206 -25.91 4.56 12.99
C GLU A 206 -25.07 3.40 13.56
N ARG A 207 -24.43 3.60 14.73
CA ARG A 207 -23.58 2.61 15.38
C ARG A 207 -24.24 2.06 16.63
N LEU A 208 -24.25 0.74 16.77
CA LEU A 208 -24.78 0.10 17.96
C LEU A 208 -23.68 -0.16 19.00
N TYR A 209 -22.55 -0.72 18.56
CA TYR A 209 -21.37 -0.95 19.41
C TYR A 209 -20.09 -1.01 18.58
N TYR A 210 -18.98 -0.83 19.26
CA TYR A 210 -17.65 -0.97 18.67
C TYR A 210 -17.11 -2.38 18.94
N TYR A 211 -16.24 -2.85 18.04
CA TYR A 211 -15.45 -4.05 18.28
C TYR A 211 -14.36 -3.74 19.31
N ASN A 212 -14.24 -4.59 20.33
CA ASN A 212 -13.28 -4.45 21.43
C ASN A 212 -12.00 -5.25 21.18
#